data_4882182dfb74128590f97d1279e9ca64
#
_entry.id   4882182dfb74128590f97d1279e9ca64
#
_cell.length_a   1.000
_cell.length_b   1.000
_cell.length_c   1.000
_cell.angle_alpha   90.00
_cell.angle_beta   90.00
_cell.angle_gamma   90.00
#
_symmetry.space_group_name_H-M   'P 1'
#
loop_
_entity.id
_entity.type
_entity.pdbx_description
1 polymer ?
#
loop_
_entity_poly.entity_id
_entity_poly.type
_entity_poly.pdbx_seq_one_letter_code
_entity_poly.pdbx_strand_id
1 'polypeptide(L)'
;DLKELGQLVDIKPVRHEVGHSERTGVVVEPRLSTQWFVKMDELAKNAIANQTTEDAVEFYPPRFNDTFMQWMENVHDWVISRQLWWGHQIPAWYNEAGEMYVGEEAPEGEGWTQDEDVLDTWFSSALWPFSTMGWPDENSADFKRYFPTSTLVTGYDIIFFWVSRMIFQSLEFTGKSPFHNVLIHG
;
A
#
# COMPACT_ATOMS: atom_id res chain seq x y z
N ASP A 1 14.94 18.36 -36.11
CA ASP A 1 13.57 17.87 -35.89
C ASP A 1 12.53 18.93 -36.21
N LEU A 2 11.80 19.59 -35.22
CA LEU A 2 10.73 20.54 -35.57
C LEU A 2 11.22 21.72 -36.42
N LYS A 3 12.45 22.18 -36.20
CA LYS A 3 13.08 23.25 -36.99
C LYS A 3 13.39 22.79 -38.38
N GLU A 4 13.88 21.58 -38.57
CA GLU A 4 14.19 20.98 -39.87
C GLU A 4 12.92 20.70 -40.69
N LEU A 5 11.83 20.36 -40.01
CA LEU A 5 10.51 20.16 -40.60
C LEU A 5 9.77 21.46 -40.89
N GLY A 6 10.33 22.63 -40.57
CA GLY A 6 9.70 23.93 -40.77
C GLY A 6 8.46 24.18 -39.88
N GLN A 7 8.28 23.38 -38.85
CA GLN A 7 7.12 23.46 -37.93
C GLN A 7 7.40 24.26 -36.64
N LEU A 8 8.65 24.66 -36.43
CA LEU A 8 9.01 25.51 -35.31
C LEU A 8 8.68 26.96 -35.61
N VAL A 9 7.71 27.54 -34.93
CA VAL A 9 7.27 28.92 -35.13
C VAL A 9 8.12 29.91 -34.33
N ASP A 10 8.36 29.60 -33.04
CA ASP A 10 9.08 30.43 -32.12
C ASP A 10 9.60 29.63 -30.91
N ILE A 11 10.65 30.16 -30.24
CA ILE A 11 11.17 29.64 -28.97
C ILE A 11 11.17 30.80 -27.99
N LYS A 12 10.32 30.73 -26.96
CA LYS A 12 10.25 31.72 -25.91
C LYS A 12 10.78 31.16 -24.59
N PRO A 13 11.73 31.83 -23.93
CA PRO A 13 12.16 31.44 -22.61
C PRO A 13 11.01 31.66 -21.61
N VAL A 14 10.69 30.61 -20.83
CA VAL A 14 9.67 30.65 -19.78
C VAL A 14 10.32 30.24 -18.46
N ARG A 15 10.07 31.00 -17.41
CA ARG A 15 10.47 30.63 -16.06
C ARG A 15 9.30 29.90 -15.40
N HIS A 16 9.55 28.68 -14.96
CA HIS A 16 8.57 27.87 -14.23
C HIS A 16 9.26 27.08 -13.12
N GLU A 17 8.48 26.62 -12.15
CA GLU A 17 8.97 25.74 -11.09
C GLU A 17 9.04 24.31 -11.61
N VAL A 18 10.10 23.60 -11.23
CA VAL A 18 10.34 22.22 -11.59
C VAL A 18 10.38 21.37 -10.31
N GLY A 19 9.59 20.30 -10.27
CA GLY A 19 9.58 19.37 -9.15
C GLY A 19 10.95 18.68 -8.99
N HIS A 20 11.40 18.57 -7.76
CA HIS A 20 12.61 17.83 -7.39
C HIS A 20 12.27 16.73 -6.38
N SER A 21 12.98 15.61 -6.46
CA SER A 21 12.86 14.55 -5.47
C SER A 21 13.31 15.03 -4.10
N GLU A 22 12.48 14.90 -3.08
CA GLU A 22 12.83 15.25 -1.70
C GLU A 22 14.03 14.43 -1.18
N ARG A 23 14.20 13.20 -1.68
CA ARG A 23 15.26 12.29 -1.23
C ARG A 23 16.62 12.55 -1.87
N THR A 24 16.62 12.92 -3.14
CA THR A 24 17.86 13.00 -3.95
C THR A 24 18.15 14.40 -4.48
N GLY A 25 17.18 15.31 -4.48
CA GLY A 25 17.31 16.64 -5.06
C GLY A 25 17.34 16.70 -6.59
N VAL A 26 17.23 15.54 -7.28
CA VAL A 26 17.20 15.51 -8.75
C VAL A 26 15.84 15.92 -9.30
N VAL A 27 15.82 16.44 -10.51
CA VAL A 27 14.59 16.80 -11.22
C VAL A 27 13.73 15.57 -11.43
N VAL A 28 12.43 15.67 -11.14
CA VAL A 28 11.46 14.60 -11.36
C VAL A 28 11.08 14.57 -12.84
N GLU A 29 11.28 13.43 -13.47
CA GLU A 29 10.88 13.17 -14.85
C GLU A 29 9.90 11.99 -14.90
N PRO A 30 8.73 12.14 -15.56
CA PRO A 30 7.79 11.02 -15.74
C PRO A 30 8.42 9.90 -16.57
N ARG A 31 8.44 8.69 -16.03
CA ARG A 31 8.93 7.50 -16.74
C ARG A 31 7.98 6.34 -16.50
N LEU A 32 7.74 5.56 -17.55
CA LEU A 32 7.07 4.28 -17.42
C LEU A 32 8.08 3.25 -16.89
N SER A 33 7.69 2.51 -15.86
CA SER A 33 8.45 1.40 -15.29
C SER A 33 7.51 0.29 -14.85
N THR A 34 8.00 -0.94 -14.88
CA THR A 34 7.28 -2.08 -14.32
C THR A 34 7.21 -1.93 -12.80
N GLN A 35 6.03 -2.13 -12.23
CA GLN A 35 5.78 -1.99 -10.80
C GLN A 35 4.87 -3.12 -10.32
N TRP A 36 4.95 -3.42 -9.03
CA TRP A 36 4.01 -4.31 -8.37
C TRP A 36 2.79 -3.52 -7.89
N PHE A 37 1.60 -4.04 -8.19
CA PHE A 37 0.32 -3.42 -7.81
C PHE A 37 -0.53 -4.39 -7.02
N VAL A 38 -1.22 -3.88 -6.01
CA VAL A 38 -2.38 -4.55 -5.41
C VAL A 38 -3.63 -4.05 -6.12
N LYS A 39 -4.42 -4.97 -6.67
CA LYS A 39 -5.74 -4.66 -7.23
C LYS A 39 -6.71 -4.32 -6.10
N MET A 40 -7.20 -3.09 -6.10
CA MET A 40 -7.99 -2.57 -4.98
C MET A 40 -9.49 -2.79 -5.09
N ASP A 41 -10.01 -3.11 -6.28
CA ASP A 41 -11.47 -3.18 -6.53
C ASP A 41 -12.23 -4.06 -5.53
N GLU A 42 -11.78 -5.30 -5.32
CA GLU A 42 -12.48 -6.24 -4.42
C GLU A 42 -12.19 -5.91 -2.95
N LEU A 43 -10.95 -5.55 -2.63
CA LEU A 43 -10.57 -5.17 -1.27
C LEU A 43 -11.35 -3.95 -0.80
N ALA A 44 -11.52 -2.95 -1.65
CA ALA A 44 -12.30 -1.77 -1.34
C ALA A 44 -13.78 -2.08 -1.19
N LYS A 45 -14.36 -2.89 -2.08
CA LYS A 45 -15.77 -3.31 -1.97
C LYS A 45 -16.03 -4.07 -0.66
N ASN A 46 -15.13 -4.96 -0.29
CA ASN A 46 -15.24 -5.72 0.97
C ASN A 46 -15.14 -4.78 2.19
N ALA A 47 -14.21 -3.82 2.17
CA ALA A 47 -14.06 -2.83 3.23
C ALA A 47 -15.29 -1.93 3.36
N ILE A 48 -15.88 -1.47 2.24
CA ILE A 48 -17.12 -0.70 2.23
C ILE A 48 -18.30 -1.53 2.76
N ALA A 49 -18.45 -2.76 2.28
CA ALA A 49 -19.53 -3.65 2.71
C ALA A 49 -19.45 -3.96 4.21
N ASN A 50 -18.25 -4.13 4.74
CA ASN A 50 -18.01 -4.37 6.16
C ASN A 50 -18.54 -3.26 7.06
N GLN A 51 -18.50 -2.00 6.60
CA GLN A 51 -19.02 -0.85 7.36
C GLN A 51 -20.54 -0.85 7.54
N THR A 52 -21.24 -1.80 6.92
CA THR A 52 -22.69 -2.00 7.08
C THR A 52 -23.04 -3.24 7.91
N THR A 53 -22.05 -3.93 8.45
CA THR A 53 -22.18 -5.15 9.26
C THR A 53 -22.03 -4.86 10.74
N GLU A 54 -22.24 -5.89 11.58
CA GLU A 54 -21.95 -5.84 13.01
C GLU A 54 -20.44 -5.75 13.32
N ASP A 55 -19.59 -6.10 12.35
CA ASP A 55 -18.12 -6.00 12.43
C ASP A 55 -17.58 -4.66 11.91
N ALA A 56 -18.46 -3.66 11.73
CA ALA A 56 -18.07 -2.32 11.28
C ALA A 56 -17.08 -1.67 12.26
N VAL A 57 -16.11 -0.95 11.70
CA VAL A 57 -15.18 -0.13 12.49
C VAL A 57 -15.83 1.21 12.80
N GLU A 58 -15.93 1.56 14.08
CA GLU A 58 -16.48 2.85 14.53
C GLU A 58 -15.40 3.94 14.55
N PHE A 59 -15.64 5.05 13.87
CA PHE A 59 -14.75 6.20 13.81
C PHE A 59 -15.17 7.30 14.79
N TYR A 60 -14.20 7.83 15.53
CA TYR A 60 -14.40 8.95 16.47
C TYR A 60 -13.43 10.10 16.14
N PRO A 61 -13.93 11.28 15.73
CA PRO A 61 -15.35 11.64 15.49
C PRO A 61 -15.97 10.91 14.28
N PRO A 62 -17.31 10.69 14.27
CA PRO A 62 -18.00 9.91 13.22
C PRO A 62 -17.80 10.41 11.79
N ARG A 63 -17.53 11.70 11.58
CA ARG A 63 -17.26 12.30 10.25
C ARG A 63 -16.11 11.60 9.49
N PHE A 64 -15.20 10.97 10.19
CA PHE A 64 -14.08 10.27 9.56
C PHE A 64 -14.48 8.93 8.91
N ASN A 65 -15.65 8.40 9.25
CA ASN A 65 -16.23 7.30 8.49
C ASN A 65 -16.55 7.73 7.05
N ASP A 66 -17.11 8.94 6.86
CA ASP A 66 -17.37 9.44 5.51
C ASP A 66 -16.07 9.67 4.74
N THR A 67 -15.02 10.14 5.42
CA THR A 67 -13.68 10.26 4.83
C THR A 67 -13.15 8.91 4.40
N PHE A 68 -13.24 7.88 5.23
CA PHE A 68 -12.83 6.51 4.90
C PHE A 68 -13.62 5.97 3.70
N MET A 69 -14.95 6.12 3.72
CA MET A 69 -15.82 5.65 2.63
C MET A 69 -15.48 6.31 1.30
N GLN A 70 -15.31 7.64 1.28
CA GLN A 70 -14.92 8.37 0.07
C GLN A 70 -13.57 7.90 -0.50
N TRP A 71 -12.61 7.59 0.36
CA TRP A 71 -11.32 7.03 -0.08
C TRP A 71 -11.48 5.65 -0.69
N MET A 72 -12.28 4.78 -0.08
CA MET A 72 -12.51 3.43 -0.59
C MET A 72 -13.29 3.42 -1.90
N GLU A 73 -14.28 4.30 -2.05
CA GLU A 73 -15.08 4.44 -3.29
C GLU A 73 -14.26 4.94 -4.48
N ASN A 74 -13.19 5.70 -4.24
CA ASN A 74 -12.36 6.32 -5.28
C ASN A 74 -10.92 5.78 -5.30
N VAL A 75 -10.66 4.66 -4.63
CA VAL A 75 -9.32 4.12 -4.55
C VAL A 75 -8.85 3.59 -5.92
N HIS A 76 -7.59 3.83 -6.23
CA HIS A 76 -6.90 3.24 -7.37
C HIS A 76 -6.01 2.09 -6.92
N ASP A 77 -5.58 1.26 -7.88
CA ASP A 77 -4.62 0.20 -7.61
C ASP A 77 -3.38 0.74 -6.90
N TRP A 78 -2.97 0.05 -5.85
CA TRP A 78 -1.91 0.49 -4.98
C TRP A 78 -0.56 -0.05 -5.44
N VAL A 79 0.35 0.86 -5.85
CA VAL A 79 1.74 0.51 -6.14
C VAL A 79 2.44 0.17 -4.83
N ILE A 80 2.91 -1.06 -4.70
CA ILE A 80 3.58 -1.56 -3.49
C ILE A 80 5.09 -1.72 -3.63
N SER A 81 5.64 -1.60 -4.82
CA SER A 81 7.09 -1.63 -5.05
C SER A 81 7.72 -0.24 -4.86
N ARG A 82 8.88 -0.21 -4.23
CA ARG A 82 9.68 0.99 -3.99
C ARG A 82 11.11 0.74 -4.39
N GLN A 83 11.71 1.67 -5.13
CA GLN A 83 13.10 1.65 -5.56
C GLN A 83 13.98 2.26 -4.46
N LEU A 84 14.10 1.53 -3.34
CA LEU A 84 14.86 1.93 -2.17
C LEU A 84 15.90 0.86 -1.84
N TRP A 85 17.03 1.29 -1.32
CA TRP A 85 18.09 0.37 -0.92
C TRP A 85 17.78 -0.39 0.38
N TRP A 86 16.93 0.17 1.24
CA TRP A 86 16.59 -0.42 2.53
C TRP A 86 15.08 -0.68 2.64
N GLY A 87 14.71 -1.87 3.06
CA GLY A 87 13.34 -2.28 3.28
C GLY A 87 13.14 -3.79 3.16
N HIS A 88 11.90 -4.24 3.17
CA HIS A 88 11.55 -5.62 2.92
C HIS A 88 11.56 -5.88 1.41
N GLN A 89 12.56 -6.57 0.94
CA GLN A 89 12.69 -6.92 -0.47
C GLN A 89 11.51 -7.78 -0.93
N ILE A 90 10.99 -7.49 -2.12
CA ILE A 90 9.85 -8.21 -2.67
C ILE A 90 10.23 -9.69 -2.85
N PRO A 91 9.44 -10.63 -2.33
CA PRO A 91 9.73 -12.06 -2.40
C PRO A 91 9.35 -12.64 -3.77
N ALA A 92 9.90 -12.07 -4.82
CA ALA A 92 9.74 -12.50 -6.20
C ALA A 92 11.10 -12.75 -6.83
N TRP A 93 11.20 -13.80 -7.63
CA TRP A 93 12.44 -14.28 -8.24
C TRP A 93 12.25 -14.41 -9.74
N TYR A 94 13.25 -14.02 -10.50
CA TYR A 94 13.26 -14.06 -11.96
C TYR A 94 14.45 -14.84 -12.46
N ASN A 95 14.26 -15.58 -13.54
CA ASN A 95 15.36 -16.24 -14.23
C ASN A 95 15.63 -15.64 -15.62
N GLU A 96 16.71 -16.06 -16.25
CA GLU A 96 17.09 -15.58 -17.59
C GLU A 96 16.06 -15.93 -18.69
N ALA A 97 15.21 -16.92 -18.47
CA ALA A 97 14.12 -17.27 -19.38
C ALA A 97 12.90 -16.36 -19.26
N GLY A 98 12.89 -15.44 -18.26
CA GLY A 98 11.78 -14.55 -17.99
C GLY A 98 10.65 -15.18 -17.17
N GLU A 99 10.92 -16.34 -16.55
CA GLU A 99 10.00 -16.95 -15.61
C GLU A 99 10.04 -16.22 -14.27
N MET A 100 8.90 -16.10 -13.61
CA MET A 100 8.74 -15.46 -12.31
C MET A 100 8.21 -16.46 -11.29
N TYR A 101 8.81 -16.45 -10.11
CA TYR A 101 8.37 -17.21 -8.95
C TYR A 101 8.19 -16.29 -7.75
N VAL A 102 7.14 -16.49 -6.96
CA VAL A 102 6.89 -15.75 -5.71
C VAL A 102 7.03 -16.70 -4.53
N GLY A 103 7.93 -16.37 -3.61
CA GLY A 103 8.22 -17.17 -2.43
C GLY A 103 9.34 -16.58 -1.60
N GLU A 104 9.43 -16.99 -0.34
CA GLU A 104 10.42 -16.49 0.62
C GLU A 104 11.87 -16.81 0.20
N GLU A 105 12.06 -17.97 -0.43
CA GLU A 105 13.36 -18.43 -0.91
C GLU A 105 13.32 -18.66 -2.42
N ALA A 106 14.49 -18.58 -3.05
CA ALA A 106 14.62 -18.88 -4.46
C ALA A 106 14.20 -20.34 -4.75
N PRO A 107 13.59 -20.62 -5.92
CA PRO A 107 13.38 -21.99 -6.36
C PRO A 107 14.70 -22.76 -6.47
N GLU A 108 14.63 -24.09 -6.42
CA GLU A 108 15.79 -24.94 -6.70
C GLU A 108 16.32 -24.70 -8.12
N GLY A 109 17.64 -24.64 -8.26
CA GLY A 109 18.33 -24.42 -9.52
C GLY A 109 19.13 -23.11 -9.54
N GLU A 110 19.94 -22.97 -10.59
CA GLU A 110 20.78 -21.78 -10.79
C GLU A 110 20.05 -20.71 -11.61
N GLY A 111 20.50 -19.45 -11.49
CA GLY A 111 20.07 -18.34 -12.36
C GLY A 111 18.83 -17.59 -11.89
N TRP A 112 18.36 -17.81 -10.67
CA TRP A 112 17.29 -17.01 -10.08
C TRP A 112 17.84 -15.76 -9.38
N THR A 113 17.28 -14.61 -9.70
CA THR A 113 17.61 -13.32 -9.08
C THR A 113 16.36 -12.75 -8.43
N GLN A 114 16.49 -12.31 -7.18
CA GLN A 114 15.38 -11.68 -6.46
C GLN A 114 15.10 -10.29 -7.02
N ASP A 115 13.83 -9.88 -6.97
CA ASP A 115 13.40 -8.52 -7.30
C ASP A 115 14.21 -7.50 -6.47
N GLU A 116 14.73 -6.45 -7.11
CA GLU A 116 15.57 -5.43 -6.45
C GLU A 116 14.73 -4.45 -5.61
N ASP A 117 13.43 -4.35 -5.90
CA ASP A 117 12.54 -3.44 -5.20
C ASP A 117 12.18 -3.95 -3.80
N VAL A 118 11.80 -3.02 -2.95
CA VAL A 118 11.29 -3.31 -1.61
C VAL A 118 9.81 -2.95 -1.51
N LEU A 119 9.12 -3.57 -0.56
CA LEU A 119 7.71 -3.29 -0.30
C LEU A 119 7.52 -1.89 0.28
N ASP A 120 6.40 -1.25 -0.09
CA ASP A 120 5.92 -0.04 0.55
C ASP A 120 5.82 -0.22 2.07
N THR A 121 6.26 0.77 2.83
CA THR A 121 6.21 0.78 4.30
C THR A 121 4.83 0.43 4.83
N TRP A 122 3.79 0.92 4.18
CA TRP A 122 2.41 0.70 4.61
C TRP A 122 1.91 -0.73 4.37
N PHE A 123 2.60 -1.51 3.56
CA PHE A 123 2.24 -2.91 3.31
C PHE A 123 2.44 -3.75 4.58
N SER A 124 3.62 -3.71 5.17
CA SER A 124 3.91 -4.44 6.42
C SER A 124 3.30 -3.77 7.65
N SER A 125 3.27 -2.44 7.72
CA SER A 125 2.65 -1.74 8.86
C SER A 125 1.15 -1.99 8.99
N ALA A 126 0.47 -2.31 7.91
CA ALA A 126 -0.95 -2.67 7.95
C ALA A 126 -1.22 -4.06 8.56
N LEU A 127 -0.21 -4.91 8.65
CA LEU A 127 -0.32 -6.22 9.32
C LEU A 127 -0.27 -6.12 10.85
N TRP A 128 0.12 -4.97 11.39
CA TRP A 128 0.40 -4.77 12.81
C TRP A 128 -0.71 -5.26 13.77
N PRO A 129 -2.01 -5.02 13.54
CA PRO A 129 -3.06 -5.42 14.48
C PRO A 129 -3.17 -6.92 14.72
N PHE A 130 -2.64 -7.75 13.85
CA PHE A 130 -2.72 -9.21 13.94
C PHE A 130 -1.35 -9.91 13.89
N SER A 131 -0.38 -9.39 13.15
CA SER A 131 0.95 -10.00 13.06
C SER A 131 1.71 -9.98 14.39
N THR A 132 1.57 -8.92 15.18
CA THR A 132 2.19 -8.80 16.50
C THR A 132 1.60 -9.74 17.55
N MET A 133 0.47 -10.36 17.25
CA MET A 133 -0.22 -11.30 18.13
C MET A 133 0.00 -12.76 17.73
N GLY A 134 0.92 -12.99 16.81
CA GLY A 134 1.34 -14.32 16.40
C GLY A 134 0.73 -14.83 15.09
N TRP A 135 -0.14 -14.03 14.41
CA TRP A 135 -0.58 -14.40 13.07
C TRP A 135 0.64 -14.59 12.14
N PRO A 136 0.71 -15.60 11.27
CA PRO A 136 -0.41 -16.42 10.79
C PRO A 136 -0.77 -17.65 11.64
N ASP A 137 -0.14 -17.88 12.80
CA ASP A 137 -0.60 -18.91 13.72
C ASP A 137 -1.88 -18.44 14.46
N GLU A 138 -3.03 -18.79 13.90
CA GLU A 138 -4.32 -18.51 14.52
C GLU A 138 -4.53 -19.22 15.87
N ASN A 139 -3.66 -20.14 16.24
CA ASN A 139 -3.68 -20.81 17.54
C ASN A 139 -2.89 -20.09 18.62
N SER A 140 -2.13 -19.04 18.27
CA SER A 140 -1.46 -18.18 19.22
C SER A 140 -2.41 -17.71 20.32
N ALA A 141 -1.96 -17.75 21.56
CA ALA A 141 -2.75 -17.35 22.72
C ALA A 141 -3.14 -15.86 22.66
N ASP A 142 -2.21 -15.02 22.22
CA ASP A 142 -2.42 -13.58 22.12
C ASP A 142 -3.39 -13.25 20.97
N PHE A 143 -3.26 -13.90 19.81
CA PHE A 143 -4.19 -13.72 18.70
C PHE A 143 -5.62 -14.09 19.11
N LYS A 144 -5.83 -15.25 19.74
CA LYS A 144 -7.16 -15.67 20.22
C LYS A 144 -7.75 -14.74 21.27
N ARG A 145 -6.90 -14.10 22.09
CA ARG A 145 -7.36 -13.27 23.20
C ARG A 145 -7.61 -11.84 22.82
N TYR A 146 -6.78 -11.26 21.96
CA TYR A 146 -6.71 -9.81 21.75
C TYR A 146 -7.09 -9.36 20.34
N PHE A 147 -7.20 -10.27 19.39
CA PHE A 147 -7.65 -9.95 18.05
C PHE A 147 -9.14 -10.28 17.85
N PRO A 148 -9.96 -9.39 17.27
CA PRO A 148 -9.72 -7.98 16.97
C PRO A 148 -9.42 -7.14 18.21
N THR A 149 -8.62 -6.06 18.04
CA THR A 149 -8.31 -5.15 19.15
C THR A 149 -9.47 -4.22 19.45
N SER A 150 -9.49 -3.62 20.65
CA SER A 150 -10.60 -2.76 21.05
C SER A 150 -10.55 -1.39 20.37
N THR A 151 -9.36 -0.76 20.35
CA THR A 151 -9.25 0.64 19.93
C THR A 151 -7.88 0.92 19.31
N LEU A 152 -7.91 1.60 18.16
CA LEU A 152 -6.75 2.26 17.56
C LEU A 152 -6.84 3.77 17.83
N VAL A 153 -5.70 4.39 18.15
CA VAL A 153 -5.59 5.86 18.26
C VAL A 153 -4.56 6.33 17.24
N THR A 154 -4.92 7.28 16.37
CA THR A 154 -4.05 7.75 15.29
C THR A 154 -4.41 9.16 14.82
N GLY A 155 -3.50 9.80 14.09
CA GLY A 155 -3.75 11.07 13.42
C GLY A 155 -4.64 10.95 12.19
N TYR A 156 -5.33 12.02 11.85
CA TYR A 156 -6.22 12.07 10.68
C TYR A 156 -5.48 11.96 9.34
N ASP A 157 -4.24 12.35 9.29
CA ASP A 157 -3.39 12.39 8.09
C ASP A 157 -3.03 10.99 7.55
N ILE A 158 -3.11 9.96 8.39
CA ILE A 158 -2.81 8.58 8.00
C ILE A 158 -4.03 7.64 7.97
N ILE A 159 -5.24 8.18 7.93
CA ILE A 159 -6.46 7.36 7.77
C ILE A 159 -6.36 6.52 6.51
N PHE A 160 -6.02 7.11 5.37
CA PHE A 160 -5.86 6.39 4.12
C PHE A 160 -4.60 5.50 4.11
N PHE A 161 -3.48 6.01 4.60
CA PHE A 161 -2.21 5.29 4.52
C PHE A 161 -2.14 4.09 5.46
N TRP A 162 -2.73 4.17 6.64
CA TRP A 162 -2.61 3.15 7.65
C TRP A 162 -3.94 2.52 8.06
N VAL A 163 -4.93 3.31 8.46
CA VAL A 163 -6.21 2.78 8.97
C VAL A 163 -6.92 1.94 7.91
N SER A 164 -7.10 2.50 6.70
CA SER A 164 -7.78 1.80 5.63
C SER A 164 -7.05 0.53 5.20
N ARG A 165 -5.71 0.58 5.16
CA ARG A 165 -4.89 -0.58 4.83
C ARG A 165 -4.97 -1.68 5.88
N MET A 166 -4.99 -1.32 7.16
CA MET A 166 -5.24 -2.30 8.22
C MET A 166 -6.62 -2.95 8.08
N ILE A 167 -7.65 -2.17 7.77
CA ILE A 167 -9.03 -2.69 7.61
C ILE A 167 -9.09 -3.68 6.45
N PHE A 168 -8.72 -3.28 5.23
CA PHE A 168 -8.88 -4.18 4.10
C PHE A 168 -7.92 -5.38 4.12
N GLN A 169 -6.70 -5.22 4.63
CA GLN A 169 -5.79 -6.37 4.78
C GLN A 169 -6.26 -7.34 5.86
N SER A 170 -6.77 -6.82 6.98
CA SER A 170 -7.33 -7.69 8.03
C SER A 170 -8.54 -8.48 7.52
N LEU A 171 -9.44 -7.85 6.80
CA LEU A 171 -10.59 -8.53 6.18
C LEU A 171 -10.14 -9.61 5.20
N GLU A 172 -9.12 -9.33 4.37
CA GLU A 172 -8.58 -10.29 3.40
C GLU A 172 -7.92 -11.50 4.07
N PHE A 173 -7.08 -11.25 5.09
CA PHE A 173 -6.27 -12.30 5.69
C PHE A 173 -6.97 -13.06 6.83
N THR A 174 -7.89 -12.43 7.54
CA THR A 174 -8.51 -13.00 8.74
C THR A 174 -10.04 -13.09 8.66
N GLY A 175 -10.65 -12.43 7.69
CA GLY A 175 -12.10 -12.32 7.57
C GLY A 175 -12.76 -11.43 8.63
N LYS A 176 -11.99 -10.61 9.38
CA LYS A 176 -12.48 -9.76 10.47
C LYS A 176 -11.88 -8.36 10.41
N SER A 177 -12.61 -7.39 10.95
CA SER A 177 -12.05 -6.06 11.22
C SER A 177 -10.89 -6.13 12.19
N PRO A 178 -9.85 -5.28 12.03
CA PRO A 178 -8.66 -5.34 12.88
C PRO A 178 -8.89 -4.81 14.30
N PHE A 179 -9.86 -3.91 14.45
CA PHE A 179 -10.21 -3.22 15.70
C PHE A 179 -11.67 -2.73 15.63
N HIS A 180 -12.27 -2.52 16.80
CA HIS A 180 -13.66 -2.05 16.87
C HIS A 180 -13.76 -0.53 16.72
N ASN A 181 -12.84 0.23 17.30
CA ASN A 181 -12.89 1.69 17.36
C ASN A 181 -11.61 2.32 16.82
N VAL A 182 -11.77 3.48 16.15
CA VAL A 182 -10.65 4.34 15.76
C VAL A 182 -10.89 5.74 16.31
N LEU A 183 -9.99 6.17 17.19
CA LEU A 183 -9.97 7.53 17.73
C LEU A 183 -9.00 8.37 16.93
N ILE A 184 -9.52 9.38 16.26
CA ILE A 184 -8.74 10.25 15.38
C ILE A 184 -8.47 11.58 16.08
N HIS A 185 -7.20 11.92 16.18
CA HIS A 185 -6.74 13.22 16.71
C HIS A 185 -6.12 14.09 15.62
N GLY A 186 -5.84 15.37 15.99
CA GLY A 186 -5.12 16.33 15.13
C GLY A 186 -3.62 16.13 15.18
#